data_a7ffb34aeacfb1181e65ae57187919f7
#
_entry.id   a7ffb34aeacfb1181e65ae57187919f7
#
_cell.length_a   1.000
_cell.length_b   1.000
_cell.length_c   1.000
_cell.angle_alpha   90.00
_cell.angle_beta   90.00
_cell.angle_gamma   90.00
#
_symmetry.space_group_name_H-M   'P 1'
#
loop_
_entity.id
_entity.type
_entity.pdbx_description
1 polymer ?
#
loop_
_entity_poly.entity_id
_entity_poly.type
_entity_poly.pdbx_seq_one_letter_code
_entity_poly.pdbx_strand_id
1 'polypeptide(L)'
;MSSAQVTPSDAAYRSSWHAAEAGRAAQWVTYHAQQARLQPQRSEFAALAWQWKAYETQQIQWAAYYQQLGNQTAMLPAAIAAPSTGLPPITLRGGLAYGLNSLPLMVHRVIWAANSLQNKPYLLGGGHHRLEDMGYDCSSATCYVLIKAGLLQGMLNSSRLAEYGEPGQGRYVTLWVKPGQHVFISICGLRLDTSGGRVREGPRWRTADRSIVGFIPRHPPGL
;
A
#
# COMPACT_ATOMS: atom_id res chain seq x y z
N MET A 1 -23.18 -16.11 -0.28
CA MET A 1 -22.68 -14.94 -1.01
C MET A 1 -21.36 -15.34 -1.66
N SER A 2 -21.29 -15.30 -2.99
CA SER A 2 -20.19 -15.86 -3.78
C SER A 2 -18.89 -15.12 -3.49
N SER A 3 -17.86 -15.83 -3.05
CA SER A 3 -16.48 -15.32 -2.97
C SER A 3 -16.01 -15.09 -4.40
N ALA A 4 -15.84 -13.84 -4.79
CA ALA A 4 -15.29 -13.49 -6.09
C ALA A 4 -13.85 -14.06 -6.19
N GLN A 5 -13.67 -15.15 -6.90
CA GLN A 5 -12.37 -15.68 -7.27
C GLN A 5 -11.68 -14.67 -8.19
N VAL A 6 -10.36 -14.48 -8.01
CA VAL A 6 -9.57 -13.70 -8.98
C VAL A 6 -9.66 -14.42 -10.31
N THR A 7 -10.28 -13.78 -11.29
CA THR A 7 -10.37 -14.34 -12.63
C THR A 7 -9.01 -14.30 -13.32
N PRO A 8 -8.75 -15.14 -14.34
CA PRO A 8 -7.54 -15.02 -15.15
C PRO A 8 -7.35 -13.63 -15.75
N SER A 9 -8.44 -12.93 -16.12
CA SER A 9 -8.41 -11.56 -16.60
C SER A 9 -7.98 -10.56 -15.53
N ASP A 10 -8.42 -10.73 -14.28
CA ASP A 10 -7.98 -9.88 -13.15
C ASP A 10 -6.49 -10.08 -12.84
N ALA A 11 -6.03 -11.33 -12.88
CA ALA A 11 -4.62 -11.65 -12.67
C ALA A 11 -3.75 -11.08 -13.81
N ALA A 12 -4.19 -11.18 -15.06
CA ALA A 12 -3.50 -10.59 -16.21
C ALA A 12 -3.45 -9.06 -16.13
N TYR A 13 -4.56 -8.41 -15.76
CA TYR A 13 -4.58 -6.96 -15.53
C TYR A 13 -3.60 -6.54 -14.43
N ARG A 14 -3.58 -7.25 -13.31
CA ARG A 14 -2.67 -6.95 -12.19
C ARG A 14 -1.22 -7.12 -12.60
N SER A 15 -0.90 -8.23 -13.29
CA SER A 15 0.45 -8.47 -13.80
C SER A 15 0.89 -7.33 -14.74
N SER A 16 0.07 -6.94 -15.69
CA SER A 16 0.38 -5.86 -16.64
C SER A 16 0.54 -4.50 -15.95
N TRP A 17 -0.28 -4.22 -14.94
CA TRP A 17 -0.17 -2.98 -14.15
C TRP A 17 1.16 -2.91 -13.40
N HIS A 18 1.56 -3.99 -12.72
CA HIS A 18 2.85 -4.03 -12.01
C HIS A 18 4.04 -3.97 -12.96
N ALA A 19 3.95 -4.60 -14.14
CA ALA A 19 4.98 -4.48 -15.17
C ALA A 19 5.14 -3.04 -15.67
N ALA A 20 4.02 -2.35 -15.90
CA ALA A 20 4.04 -0.93 -16.27
C ALA A 20 4.61 -0.04 -15.16
N GLU A 21 4.30 -0.33 -13.88
CA GLU A 21 4.84 0.40 -12.74
C GLU A 21 6.35 0.18 -12.58
N ALA A 22 6.83 -1.05 -12.80
CA ALA A 22 8.25 -1.36 -12.85
C ALA A 22 8.96 -0.56 -13.95
N GLY A 23 8.37 -0.44 -15.14
CA GLY A 23 8.89 0.37 -16.24
C GLY A 23 8.99 1.87 -15.86
N ARG A 24 8.00 2.42 -15.18
CA ARG A 24 8.07 3.81 -14.67
C ARG A 24 9.16 3.97 -13.61
N ALA A 25 9.29 3.02 -12.69
CA ALA A 25 10.33 3.03 -11.68
C ALA A 25 11.73 2.98 -12.29
N ALA A 26 11.96 2.16 -13.32
CA ALA A 26 13.22 2.08 -14.05
C ALA A 26 13.64 3.43 -14.67
N GLN A 27 12.69 4.21 -15.17
CA GLN A 27 12.97 5.57 -15.67
C GLN A 27 13.49 6.48 -14.56
N TRP A 28 12.89 6.41 -13.37
CA TRP A 28 13.35 7.18 -12.21
C TRP A 28 14.71 6.72 -11.69
N VAL A 29 15.00 5.41 -11.71
CA VAL A 29 16.33 4.87 -11.41
C VAL A 29 17.36 5.51 -12.35
N THR A 30 17.10 5.49 -13.65
CA THR A 30 18.00 6.03 -14.67
C THR A 30 18.22 7.54 -14.47
N TYR A 31 17.15 8.30 -14.27
CA TYR A 31 17.21 9.74 -14.03
C TYR A 31 18.06 10.07 -12.81
N HIS A 32 17.77 9.46 -11.64
CA HIS A 32 18.49 9.77 -10.42
C HIS A 32 19.95 9.28 -10.44
N ALA A 33 20.22 8.15 -11.08
CA ALA A 33 21.59 7.68 -11.29
C ALA A 33 22.40 8.66 -12.18
N GLN A 34 21.77 9.23 -13.20
CA GLN A 34 22.40 10.27 -14.02
C GLN A 34 22.66 11.54 -13.22
N GLN A 35 21.68 12.00 -12.43
CA GLN A 35 21.87 13.18 -11.57
C GLN A 35 22.97 12.97 -10.52
N ALA A 36 23.09 11.78 -9.95
CA ALA A 36 24.16 11.45 -9.02
C ALA A 36 25.56 11.55 -9.66
N ARG A 37 25.68 11.19 -10.94
CA ARG A 37 26.95 11.35 -11.70
C ARG A 37 27.27 12.81 -11.99
N LEU A 38 26.25 13.60 -12.36
CA LEU A 38 26.42 15.01 -12.71
C LEU A 38 26.63 15.91 -11.49
N GLN A 39 26.14 15.50 -10.33
CA GLN A 39 26.16 16.27 -9.09
C GLN A 39 26.62 15.39 -7.91
N PRO A 40 27.89 14.92 -7.90
CA PRO A 40 28.36 13.94 -6.91
C PRO A 40 28.36 14.47 -5.46
N GLN A 41 28.35 15.80 -5.28
CA GLN A 41 28.20 16.45 -3.97
C GLN A 41 26.78 16.32 -3.38
N ARG A 42 25.80 15.90 -4.18
CA ARG A 42 24.40 15.73 -3.76
C ARG A 42 24.09 14.24 -3.58
N SER A 43 24.45 13.71 -2.42
CA SER A 43 24.29 12.27 -2.10
C SER A 43 22.83 11.78 -2.14
N GLU A 44 21.86 12.70 -2.03
CA GLU A 44 20.45 12.35 -2.13
C GLU A 44 20.06 11.71 -3.47
N PHE A 45 20.72 12.04 -4.57
CA PHE A 45 20.41 11.43 -5.87
C PHE A 45 20.80 9.95 -5.92
N ALA A 46 21.93 9.58 -5.33
CA ALA A 46 22.32 8.17 -5.22
C ALA A 46 21.34 7.38 -4.34
N ALA A 47 20.91 7.95 -3.21
CA ALA A 47 19.92 7.36 -2.32
C ALA A 47 18.58 7.18 -3.03
N LEU A 48 18.12 8.16 -3.80
CA LEU A 48 16.88 8.09 -4.58
C LEU A 48 16.97 7.01 -5.67
N ALA A 49 18.09 6.92 -6.40
CA ALA A 49 18.28 5.88 -7.39
C ALA A 49 18.16 4.47 -6.78
N TRP A 50 18.75 4.27 -5.60
CA TRP A 50 18.67 3.00 -4.88
C TRP A 50 17.23 2.69 -4.41
N GLN A 51 16.50 3.68 -3.90
CA GLN A 51 15.11 3.52 -3.47
C GLN A 51 14.20 3.15 -4.66
N TRP A 52 14.35 3.83 -5.79
CA TRP A 52 13.60 3.51 -6.99
C TRP A 52 13.93 2.13 -7.53
N LYS A 53 15.18 1.68 -7.39
CA LYS A 53 15.59 0.32 -7.78
C LYS A 53 14.94 -0.74 -6.90
N ALA A 54 14.83 -0.50 -5.59
CA ALA A 54 14.12 -1.39 -4.68
C ALA A 54 12.63 -1.47 -5.03
N TYR A 55 12.00 -0.33 -5.34
CA TYR A 55 10.60 -0.29 -5.77
C TYR A 55 10.38 -1.01 -7.12
N GLU A 56 11.23 -0.78 -8.11
CA GLU A 56 11.20 -1.50 -9.38
C GLU A 56 11.26 -3.02 -9.17
N THR A 57 12.20 -3.48 -8.36
CA THR A 57 12.36 -4.91 -8.05
C THR A 57 11.10 -5.49 -7.43
N GLN A 58 10.48 -4.77 -6.50
CA GLN A 58 9.23 -5.17 -5.88
C GLN A 58 8.09 -5.29 -6.91
N GLN A 59 7.98 -4.33 -7.84
CA GLN A 59 6.93 -4.36 -8.87
C GLN A 59 7.13 -5.53 -9.83
N ILE A 60 8.37 -5.87 -10.20
CA ILE A 60 8.68 -7.05 -11.01
C ILE A 60 8.23 -8.33 -10.30
N GLN A 61 8.50 -8.47 -9.01
CA GLN A 61 8.07 -9.63 -8.22
C GLN A 61 6.54 -9.77 -8.19
N TRP A 62 5.82 -8.66 -8.05
CA TRP A 62 4.37 -8.65 -8.09
C TRP A 62 3.82 -9.02 -9.48
N ALA A 63 4.40 -8.50 -10.55
CA ALA A 63 4.03 -8.85 -11.91
C ALA A 63 4.14 -10.36 -12.14
N ALA A 64 5.28 -10.96 -11.75
CA ALA A 64 5.52 -12.39 -11.86
C ALA A 64 4.53 -13.22 -11.01
N TYR A 65 4.26 -12.79 -9.78
CA TYR A 65 3.28 -13.45 -8.89
C TYR A 65 1.89 -13.51 -9.52
N TYR A 66 1.38 -12.39 -10.05
CA TYR A 66 0.06 -12.38 -10.66
C TYR A 66 0.00 -13.10 -12.00
N GLN A 67 1.08 -13.11 -12.75
CA GLN A 67 1.19 -13.94 -13.96
C GLN A 67 1.08 -15.44 -13.60
N GLN A 68 1.81 -15.88 -12.60
CA GLN A 68 1.75 -17.27 -12.12
C GLN A 68 0.34 -17.63 -11.61
N LEU A 69 -0.28 -16.71 -10.84
CA LEU A 69 -1.63 -16.89 -10.32
C LEU A 69 -2.65 -17.01 -11.46
N GLY A 70 -2.56 -16.16 -12.49
CA GLY A 70 -3.42 -16.23 -13.67
C GLY A 70 -3.31 -17.56 -14.40
N ASN A 71 -2.09 -18.08 -14.53
CA ASN A 71 -1.85 -19.38 -15.14
C ASN A 71 -2.46 -20.53 -14.30
N GLN A 72 -2.34 -20.46 -12.97
CA GLN A 72 -2.93 -21.45 -12.06
C GLN A 72 -4.46 -21.45 -12.10
N THR A 73 -5.08 -20.25 -12.10
CA THR A 73 -6.55 -20.13 -12.15
C THR A 73 -7.13 -20.50 -13.49
N ALA A 74 -6.40 -20.31 -14.58
CA ALA A 74 -6.81 -20.74 -15.92
C ALA A 74 -6.84 -22.29 -16.07
N MET A 75 -6.10 -23.02 -15.24
CA MET A 75 -6.03 -24.49 -15.25
C MET A 75 -7.05 -25.16 -14.32
N LEU A 76 -7.77 -24.41 -13.49
CA LEU A 76 -8.78 -24.96 -12.58
C LEU A 76 -10.13 -25.07 -13.29
N PRO A 77 -10.81 -26.23 -13.25
CA PRO A 77 -12.19 -26.34 -13.73
C PRO A 77 -13.09 -25.40 -12.89
N ALA A 78 -14.08 -24.79 -13.53
CA ALA A 78 -14.96 -23.74 -12.98
C ALA A 78 -15.84 -24.16 -11.77
N ALA A 79 -15.60 -25.29 -11.14
CA ALA A 79 -16.50 -25.92 -10.19
C ALA A 79 -15.89 -26.27 -8.81
N ILE A 80 -14.86 -25.55 -8.36
CA ILE A 80 -14.44 -25.71 -6.96
C ILE A 80 -14.58 -24.34 -6.28
N ALA A 81 -15.76 -24.11 -5.70
CA ALA A 81 -15.90 -23.08 -4.66
C ALA A 81 -14.83 -23.36 -3.59
N ALA A 82 -13.86 -22.48 -3.46
CA ALA A 82 -12.84 -22.62 -2.43
C ALA A 82 -13.54 -22.71 -1.06
N PRO A 83 -13.22 -23.74 -0.25
CA PRO A 83 -13.72 -23.76 1.13
C PRO A 83 -13.27 -22.47 1.80
N SER A 84 -14.13 -21.90 2.66
CA SER A 84 -13.75 -20.83 3.57
C SER A 84 -12.66 -21.40 4.49
N THR A 85 -11.41 -21.33 4.03
CA THR A 85 -10.26 -21.68 4.85
C THR A 85 -10.27 -20.66 5.97
N GLY A 86 -10.33 -21.04 7.22
CA GLY A 86 -10.28 -20.14 8.39
C GLY A 86 -8.96 -19.34 8.50
N LEU A 87 -8.33 -19.07 7.36
CA LEU A 87 -7.13 -18.25 7.24
C LEU A 87 -7.48 -16.76 7.33
N PRO A 88 -6.68 -15.96 8.01
CA PRO A 88 -6.87 -14.52 8.05
C PRO A 88 -6.86 -13.96 6.62
N PRO A 89 -7.70 -12.96 6.30
CA PRO A 89 -7.82 -12.40 4.95
C PRO A 89 -6.53 -11.75 4.44
N ILE A 90 -5.60 -11.47 5.36
CA ILE A 90 -4.27 -10.92 5.08
C ILE A 90 -3.22 -11.70 5.88
N THR A 91 -2.08 -11.98 5.25
CA THR A 91 -0.89 -12.57 5.90
C THR A 91 0.32 -11.65 5.71
N LEU A 92 1.17 -11.56 6.73
CA LEU A 92 2.42 -10.81 6.69
C LEU A 92 3.59 -11.76 6.47
N ARG A 93 4.40 -11.54 5.43
CA ARG A 93 5.60 -12.33 5.12
C ARG A 93 6.72 -11.40 4.68
N GLY A 94 7.89 -11.52 5.30
CA GLY A 94 9.04 -10.68 4.92
C GLY A 94 8.79 -9.17 5.03
N GLY A 95 7.88 -8.74 5.94
CA GLY A 95 7.51 -7.34 6.09
C GLY A 95 6.47 -6.83 5.09
N LEU A 96 5.99 -7.68 4.16
CA LEU A 96 4.96 -7.34 3.17
C LEU A 96 3.65 -8.07 3.48
N ALA A 97 2.53 -7.41 3.22
CA ALA A 97 1.20 -7.97 3.39
C ALA A 97 0.69 -8.61 2.09
N TYR A 98 0.05 -9.76 2.22
CA TYR A 98 -0.53 -10.54 1.12
C TYR A 98 -1.98 -10.84 1.44
N GLY A 99 -2.87 -10.34 0.60
CA GLY A 99 -4.30 -10.60 0.70
C GLY A 99 -4.70 -11.91 0.04
N LEU A 100 -5.72 -12.58 0.59
CA LEU A 100 -6.35 -13.71 -0.09
C LEU A 100 -6.91 -13.28 -1.45
N ASN A 101 -6.86 -14.17 -2.43
CA ASN A 101 -7.34 -13.93 -3.80
C ASN A 101 -8.84 -13.56 -3.85
N SER A 102 -9.62 -13.98 -2.86
CA SER A 102 -11.04 -13.66 -2.72
C SER A 102 -11.33 -12.20 -2.33
N LEU A 103 -10.31 -11.42 -1.94
CA LEU A 103 -10.51 -10.02 -1.62
C LEU A 103 -10.81 -9.19 -2.88
N PRO A 104 -11.64 -8.13 -2.76
CA PRO A 104 -11.89 -7.21 -3.86
C PRO A 104 -10.59 -6.61 -4.42
N LEU A 105 -10.55 -6.37 -5.73
CA LEU A 105 -9.40 -5.74 -6.39
C LEU A 105 -8.97 -4.43 -5.72
N MET A 106 -9.94 -3.63 -5.28
CA MET A 106 -9.66 -2.37 -4.60
C MET A 106 -8.88 -2.57 -3.29
N VAL A 107 -9.19 -3.61 -2.52
CA VAL A 107 -8.46 -3.98 -1.30
C VAL A 107 -7.03 -4.37 -1.62
N HIS A 108 -6.81 -5.12 -2.71
CA HIS A 108 -5.46 -5.43 -3.17
C HIS A 108 -4.67 -4.17 -3.54
N ARG A 109 -5.29 -3.20 -4.23
CA ARG A 109 -4.63 -1.91 -4.52
C ARG A 109 -4.20 -1.18 -3.26
N VAL A 110 -5.04 -1.18 -2.23
CA VAL A 110 -4.72 -0.60 -0.92
C VAL A 110 -3.54 -1.33 -0.27
N ILE A 111 -3.54 -2.67 -0.27
CA ILE A 111 -2.43 -3.50 0.25
C ILE A 111 -1.12 -3.19 -0.49
N TRP A 112 -1.15 -3.09 -1.82
CA TRP A 112 0.06 -2.81 -2.62
C TRP A 112 0.64 -1.44 -2.33
N ALA A 113 -0.22 -0.42 -2.30
CA ALA A 113 0.21 0.92 -1.95
C ALA A 113 0.83 0.97 -0.54
N ALA A 114 0.26 0.25 0.41
CA ALA A 114 0.79 0.12 1.76
C ALA A 114 2.14 -0.63 1.80
N ASN A 115 2.29 -1.67 0.99
CA ASN A 115 3.56 -2.41 0.85
C ASN A 115 4.69 -1.53 0.32
N SER A 116 4.41 -0.61 -0.62
CA SER A 116 5.44 0.27 -1.19
C SER A 116 6.02 1.27 -0.20
N LEU A 117 5.37 1.45 0.96
CA LEU A 117 5.84 2.33 2.03
C LEU A 117 6.76 1.66 3.06
N GLN A 118 6.97 0.32 2.99
CA GLN A 118 7.61 -0.43 4.08
C GLN A 118 9.06 -0.04 4.39
N ASN A 119 9.78 0.54 3.44
CA ASN A 119 11.16 0.98 3.63
C ASN A 119 11.31 2.51 3.74
N LYS A 120 10.20 3.23 3.77
CA LYS A 120 10.21 4.69 3.87
C LYS A 120 10.37 5.13 5.33
N PRO A 121 11.24 6.12 5.64
CA PRO A 121 11.37 6.66 6.99
C PRO A 121 10.19 7.59 7.35
N TYR A 122 10.05 7.88 8.64
CA TYR A 122 9.18 8.95 9.10
C TYR A 122 9.83 10.31 8.79
N LEU A 123 9.09 11.15 8.12
CA LEU A 123 9.46 12.54 7.84
C LEU A 123 8.24 13.43 8.07
N LEU A 124 8.31 14.31 9.07
CA LEU A 124 7.23 15.24 9.35
C LEU A 124 7.05 16.21 8.16
N GLY A 125 5.82 16.27 7.62
CA GLY A 125 5.52 17.03 6.41
C GLY A 125 5.96 16.34 5.11
N GLY A 126 6.67 15.21 5.17
CA GLY A 126 7.02 14.41 4.00
C GLY A 126 5.78 13.84 3.31
N GLY A 127 5.84 13.69 1.99
CA GLY A 127 4.72 13.19 1.18
C GLY A 127 3.61 14.21 0.86
N HIS A 128 3.60 15.38 1.50
CA HIS A 128 2.53 16.38 1.29
C HIS A 128 2.68 17.19 0.01
N HIS A 129 3.90 17.46 -0.41
CA HIS A 129 4.18 18.23 -1.64
C HIS A 129 4.40 17.33 -2.87
N ARG A 130 4.81 16.09 -2.64
CA ARG A 130 5.04 15.09 -3.69
C ARG A 130 4.45 13.77 -3.23
N LEU A 131 3.67 13.13 -4.10
CA LEU A 131 3.12 11.80 -3.78
C LEU A 131 4.24 10.77 -3.56
N GLU A 132 5.24 10.77 -4.43
CA GLU A 132 6.45 9.94 -4.27
C GLU A 132 7.54 10.76 -3.57
N ASP A 133 7.80 10.44 -2.30
CA ASP A 133 8.74 11.17 -1.47
C ASP A 133 9.71 10.22 -0.76
N MET A 134 10.73 10.80 -0.14
CA MET A 134 11.76 10.06 0.60
C MET A 134 11.23 9.48 1.93
N GLY A 135 10.26 10.14 2.54
CA GLY A 135 9.64 9.74 3.80
C GLY A 135 8.23 10.30 3.93
N TYR A 136 7.50 9.79 4.88
CA TYR A 136 6.08 10.12 5.08
C TYR A 136 5.78 10.33 6.55
N ASP A 137 4.88 11.26 6.84
CA ASP A 137 4.22 11.35 8.13
C ASP A 137 2.94 10.48 8.17
N CYS A 138 2.19 10.52 9.28
CA CYS A 138 1.02 9.69 9.48
C CYS A 138 -0.10 9.97 8.47
N SER A 139 -0.35 11.24 8.16
CA SER A 139 -1.41 11.64 7.24
C SER A 139 -1.02 11.42 5.78
N SER A 140 0.20 11.76 5.42
CA SER A 140 0.68 11.56 4.05
C SER A 140 0.84 10.08 3.69
N ALA A 141 1.27 9.23 4.62
CA ALA A 141 1.30 7.78 4.41
C ALA A 141 -0.11 7.20 4.16
N THR A 142 -1.09 7.64 4.96
CA THR A 142 -2.50 7.23 4.77
C THR A 142 -3.04 7.74 3.43
N CYS A 143 -2.82 9.02 3.11
CA CYS A 143 -3.23 9.59 1.83
C CYS A 143 -2.55 8.91 0.63
N TYR A 144 -1.25 8.60 0.73
CA TYR A 144 -0.54 7.86 -0.30
C TYR A 144 -1.24 6.56 -0.66
N VAL A 145 -1.59 5.77 0.35
CA VAL A 145 -2.28 4.50 0.16
C VAL A 145 -3.63 4.69 -0.54
N LEU A 146 -4.40 5.68 -0.12
CA LEU A 146 -5.72 5.97 -0.71
C LEU A 146 -5.60 6.52 -2.14
N ILE A 147 -4.65 7.41 -2.40
CA ILE A 147 -4.44 8.01 -3.73
C ILE A 147 -3.96 6.94 -4.73
N LYS A 148 -2.99 6.10 -4.34
CA LYS A 148 -2.48 5.00 -5.19
C LYS A 148 -3.54 3.95 -5.46
N ALA A 149 -4.48 3.77 -4.54
CA ALA A 149 -5.64 2.90 -4.76
C ALA A 149 -6.75 3.55 -5.60
N GLY A 150 -6.69 4.87 -5.86
CA GLY A 150 -7.74 5.61 -6.58
C GLY A 150 -8.95 5.98 -5.71
N LEU A 151 -8.78 6.00 -4.38
CA LEU A 151 -9.83 6.29 -3.40
C LEU A 151 -9.80 7.74 -2.91
N LEU A 152 -8.73 8.49 -3.21
CA LEU A 152 -8.54 9.88 -2.83
C LEU A 152 -7.82 10.61 -3.97
N GLN A 153 -8.18 11.87 -4.23
CA GLN A 153 -7.59 12.65 -5.33
C GLN A 153 -6.45 13.59 -4.90
N GLY A 154 -6.32 13.87 -3.60
CA GLY A 154 -5.32 14.84 -3.12
C GLY A 154 -4.93 14.61 -1.67
N MET A 155 -3.84 15.27 -1.24
CA MET A 155 -3.34 15.16 0.12
C MET A 155 -4.26 15.87 1.13
N LEU A 156 -4.53 15.20 2.23
CA LEU A 156 -5.25 15.70 3.39
C LEU A 156 -4.37 15.60 4.63
N ASN A 157 -4.50 16.54 5.54
CA ASN A 157 -3.94 16.41 6.87
C ASN A 157 -4.86 15.57 7.79
N SER A 158 -4.39 15.22 8.98
CA SER A 158 -5.16 14.39 9.91
C SER A 158 -6.50 15.02 10.34
N SER A 159 -6.61 16.35 10.39
CA SER A 159 -7.89 17.01 10.69
C SER A 159 -8.92 16.80 9.57
N ARG A 160 -8.52 16.98 8.32
CA ARG A 160 -9.41 16.79 7.16
C ARG A 160 -9.73 15.32 6.89
N LEU A 161 -8.84 14.39 7.25
CA LEU A 161 -9.13 12.96 7.15
C LEU A 161 -10.26 12.51 8.09
N ALA A 162 -10.57 13.27 9.14
CA ALA A 162 -11.72 13.02 10.01
C ALA A 162 -13.09 13.20 9.30
N GLU A 163 -13.10 13.87 8.15
CA GLU A 163 -14.30 14.10 7.33
C GLU A 163 -14.30 13.21 6.06
N TYR A 164 -13.24 12.43 5.84
CA TYR A 164 -13.08 11.59 4.65
C TYR A 164 -14.06 10.41 4.64
N GLY A 165 -14.62 10.11 3.48
CA GLY A 165 -15.42 8.92 3.24
C GLY A 165 -16.67 8.84 4.13
N GLU A 166 -17.02 7.63 4.55
CA GLU A 166 -18.18 7.35 5.40
C GLU A 166 -17.78 7.18 6.87
N PRO A 167 -18.65 7.51 7.84
CA PRO A 167 -18.39 7.33 9.25
C PRO A 167 -18.45 5.85 9.65
N GLY A 168 -17.61 5.48 10.62
CA GLY A 168 -17.56 4.12 11.14
C GLY A 168 -16.42 3.29 10.57
N GLN A 169 -16.39 2.02 11.00
CA GLN A 169 -15.42 1.06 10.49
C GLN A 169 -15.89 0.48 9.16
N GLY A 170 -14.99 0.42 8.20
CA GLY A 170 -15.21 -0.25 6.93
C GLY A 170 -15.08 -1.78 7.04
N ARG A 171 -15.62 -2.46 6.07
CA ARG A 171 -15.53 -3.93 5.98
C ARG A 171 -14.09 -4.40 5.77
N TYR A 172 -13.31 -3.66 4.99
CA TYR A 172 -11.95 -4.02 4.60
C TYR A 172 -10.92 -2.96 5.00
N VAL A 173 -11.30 -1.68 4.94
CA VAL A 173 -10.38 -0.56 5.13
C VAL A 173 -10.97 0.41 6.13
N THR A 174 -10.24 0.69 7.20
CA THR A 174 -10.64 1.69 8.22
C THR A 174 -9.48 2.66 8.47
N LEU A 175 -9.77 3.94 8.36
CA LEU A 175 -8.91 5.01 8.85
C LEU A 175 -9.27 5.28 10.32
N TRP A 176 -8.27 5.29 11.16
CA TRP A 176 -8.39 5.67 12.56
C TRP A 176 -7.79 7.06 12.71
N VAL A 177 -8.63 8.06 12.90
CA VAL A 177 -8.24 9.47 12.85
C VAL A 177 -8.37 10.12 14.21
N LYS A 178 -7.28 10.70 14.70
CA LYS A 178 -7.27 11.64 15.85
C LYS A 178 -6.91 13.02 15.32
N PRO A 179 -7.91 13.88 15.07
CA PRO A 179 -7.73 15.14 14.36
C PRO A 179 -6.58 15.99 14.91
N GLY A 180 -5.70 16.48 14.04
CA GLY A 180 -4.54 17.29 14.41
C GLY A 180 -3.42 16.55 15.15
N GLN A 181 -3.58 15.25 15.45
CA GLN A 181 -2.61 14.49 16.23
C GLN A 181 -2.02 13.30 15.47
N HIS A 182 -2.88 12.40 15.00
CA HIS A 182 -2.42 11.16 14.37
C HIS A 182 -3.49 10.53 13.48
N VAL A 183 -3.03 9.76 12.51
CA VAL A 183 -3.89 8.86 11.71
C VAL A 183 -3.12 7.60 11.36
N PHE A 184 -3.81 6.49 11.32
CA PHE A 184 -3.34 5.23 10.76
C PHE A 184 -4.46 4.51 10.03
N ILE A 185 -4.12 3.51 9.22
CA ILE A 185 -5.08 2.74 8.44
C ILE A 185 -5.00 1.25 8.82
N SER A 186 -6.16 0.62 8.99
CA SER A 186 -6.30 -0.83 9.11
C SER A 186 -6.86 -1.40 7.82
N ILE A 187 -6.23 -2.45 7.31
CA ILE A 187 -6.62 -3.12 6.08
C ILE A 187 -6.85 -4.59 6.41
N CYS A 188 -8.10 -5.04 6.35
CA CYS A 188 -8.51 -6.39 6.78
C CYS A 188 -8.00 -6.75 8.19
N GLY A 189 -7.98 -5.80 9.10
CA GLY A 189 -7.50 -5.96 10.48
C GLY A 189 -6.00 -5.74 10.66
N LEU A 190 -5.18 -5.77 9.61
CA LEU A 190 -3.75 -5.48 9.74
C LEU A 190 -3.50 -3.97 9.69
N ARG A 191 -2.77 -3.44 10.67
CA ARG A 191 -2.51 -2.02 10.83
C ARG A 191 -1.27 -1.56 10.05
N LEU A 192 -1.41 -0.52 9.23
CA LEU A 192 -0.30 0.27 8.70
C LEU A 192 -0.21 1.57 9.50
N ASP A 193 0.94 1.81 10.12
CA ASP A 193 1.10 2.93 11.04
C ASP A 193 2.55 3.43 11.03
N THR A 194 2.72 4.73 11.17
CA THR A 194 4.03 5.38 11.34
C THR A 194 4.52 5.37 12.79
N SER A 195 3.71 4.88 13.73
CA SER A 195 4.03 4.78 15.14
C SER A 195 3.98 3.32 15.64
N GLY A 196 4.46 3.09 16.86
CA GLY A 196 4.46 1.76 17.48
C GLY A 196 5.69 0.90 17.14
N GLY A 197 6.76 1.50 16.65
CA GLY A 197 8.06 0.88 16.42
C GLY A 197 9.21 1.78 16.85
N ARG A 198 10.33 1.69 16.17
CA ARG A 198 11.51 2.54 16.44
C ARG A 198 11.20 4.00 16.09
N VAL A 199 11.86 4.91 16.80
CA VAL A 199 11.74 6.36 16.52
C VAL A 199 12.13 6.62 15.05
N ARG A 200 11.29 7.36 14.34
CA ARG A 200 11.45 7.70 12.92
C ARG A 200 11.47 6.51 11.95
N GLU A 201 10.98 5.35 12.36
CA GLU A 201 10.93 4.17 11.48
C GLU A 201 10.03 4.40 10.25
N GLY A 202 8.98 5.19 10.38
CA GLY A 202 8.03 5.49 9.31
C GLY A 202 6.90 4.46 9.18
N PRO A 203 6.15 4.48 8.05
CA PRO A 203 5.01 3.61 7.86
C PRO A 203 5.45 2.15 7.77
N ARG A 204 4.88 1.32 8.64
CA ARG A 204 5.13 -0.14 8.70
C ARG A 204 3.86 -0.89 9.00
N TRP A 205 3.79 -2.10 8.53
CA TRP A 205 2.81 -3.06 9.00
C TRP A 205 3.06 -3.40 10.47
N ARG A 206 1.99 -3.40 11.27
CA ARG A 206 2.03 -3.65 12.70
C ARG A 206 1.05 -4.76 13.06
N THR A 207 1.54 -5.80 13.71
CA THR A 207 0.72 -6.90 14.23
C THR A 207 0.27 -6.67 15.67
N ALA A 208 0.96 -5.81 16.41
CA ALA A 208 0.60 -5.49 17.77
C ALA A 208 -0.67 -4.63 17.81
N ASP A 209 -1.53 -4.91 18.77
CA ASP A 209 -2.73 -4.11 19.03
C ASP A 209 -2.38 -2.68 19.41
N ARG A 210 -3.33 -1.77 19.10
CA ARG A 210 -3.24 -0.37 19.45
C ARG A 210 -4.56 0.10 20.06
N SER A 211 -4.49 0.86 21.14
CA SER A 211 -5.66 1.57 21.67
C SER A 211 -6.21 2.54 20.61
N ILE A 212 -7.50 2.42 20.37
CA ILE A 212 -8.27 3.31 19.48
C ILE A 212 -9.06 4.39 20.24
N VAL A 213 -8.81 4.53 21.54
CA VAL A 213 -9.48 5.54 22.37
C VAL A 213 -9.16 6.95 21.86
N GLY A 214 -10.20 7.71 21.58
CA GLY A 214 -10.11 9.05 21.02
C GLY A 214 -9.85 9.11 19.50
N PHE A 215 -9.85 7.98 18.79
CA PHE A 215 -9.82 7.95 17.33
C PHE A 215 -11.24 7.90 16.77
N ILE A 216 -11.45 8.63 15.68
CA ILE A 216 -12.67 8.62 14.87
C ILE A 216 -12.46 7.64 13.73
N PRO A 217 -13.28 6.57 13.62
CA PRO A 217 -13.20 5.66 12.49
C PRO A 217 -13.86 6.27 11.24
N ARG A 218 -13.17 6.15 10.11
CA ARG A 218 -13.65 6.53 8.78
C ARG A 218 -13.30 5.44 7.78
N HIS A 219 -14.06 5.31 6.68
CA HIS A 219 -13.74 4.35 5.64
C HIS A 219 -14.09 4.88 4.24
N PRO A 220 -13.39 4.42 3.20
CA PRO A 220 -13.77 4.70 1.83
C PRO A 220 -15.15 4.07 1.54
N PRO A 221 -16.03 4.74 0.78
CA PRO A 221 -17.33 4.17 0.41
C PRO A 221 -17.22 2.78 -0.20
N GLY A 222 -18.01 1.83 0.33
CA GLY A 222 -18.05 0.45 -0.13
C GLY A 222 -16.88 -0.45 0.33
N LEU A 223 -15.97 0.02 1.13
CA LEU A 223 -14.84 -0.74 1.69
C LEU A 223 -14.88 -0.79 3.21
#